data_8f4cbd63452552852d982a80ecb6d290
#
_entry.id   8f4cbd63452552852d982a80ecb6d290
#
_cell.length_a   1.000
_cell.length_b   1.000
_cell.length_c   1.000
_cell.angle_alpha   90.00
_cell.angle_beta   90.00
_cell.angle_gamma   90.00
#
_symmetry.space_group_name_H-M   'P 1'
#
loop_
_entity.id
_entity.type
_entity.pdbx_description
1 polymer ?
#
loop_
_entity_poly.entity_id
_entity_poly.type
_entity_poly.pdbx_seq_one_letter_code
_entity_poly.pdbx_strand_id
1 'polypeptide(L)'
;MAKSNTKRTAKNRTMTAVSLELGHDESGPRAELVSVLIFEVGHASYAIGVEHTEGVVDCPRITPLPNPPDGVIGIASVRGRMTVVMDLGLKASQEPRRRLILVKGDAQLGLLADRVEGVVVLEPKKVRPVAHGKDSLTQQRAHFGWPASSYFKIDRQRVPILDLERLAEG
;
A
#
# COMPACT_ATOMS: atom_id res chain seq x y z
N MET A 1 0.38 33.94 -63.05
CA MET A 1 0.03 34.97 -62.05
C MET A 1 -0.19 34.30 -60.70
N ALA A 2 0.60 34.73 -59.73
CA ALA A 2 0.40 34.76 -58.31
C ALA A 2 0.11 33.39 -57.60
N LYS A 3 1.04 32.81 -56.94
CA LYS A 3 1.55 32.96 -55.56
C LYS A 3 0.56 32.52 -54.50
N SER A 4 0.82 31.46 -53.78
CA SER A 4 1.06 31.66 -52.37
C SER A 4 1.65 30.42 -51.70
N ASN A 5 2.78 30.63 -51.13
CA ASN A 5 3.60 29.73 -50.34
C ASN A 5 3.07 29.76 -48.90
N THR A 6 2.77 28.63 -48.31
CA THR A 6 2.55 28.57 -46.86
C THR A 6 3.40 27.46 -46.24
N LYS A 7 4.54 27.92 -45.73
CA LYS A 7 5.42 27.14 -44.84
C LYS A 7 4.72 26.79 -43.57
N ARG A 8 4.56 25.48 -43.31
CA ARG A 8 4.25 24.99 -41.97
C ARG A 8 5.53 24.89 -41.15
N THR A 9 5.72 25.85 -40.30
CA THR A 9 6.78 25.85 -39.29
C THR A 9 6.38 24.88 -38.16
N ALA A 10 7.08 23.78 -38.05
CA ALA A 10 7.00 22.88 -36.91
C ALA A 10 7.58 23.64 -35.69
N LYS A 11 6.73 23.93 -34.73
CA LYS A 11 7.12 24.56 -33.48
C LYS A 11 7.62 23.49 -32.51
N ASN A 12 8.94 23.28 -32.55
CA ASN A 12 9.66 22.49 -31.56
C ASN A 12 9.47 23.13 -30.20
N ARG A 13 8.65 22.51 -29.34
CA ARG A 13 8.57 22.91 -27.95
C ARG A 13 9.69 22.24 -27.17
N THR A 14 10.80 22.92 -27.09
CA THR A 14 11.84 22.64 -26.12
C THR A 14 11.23 22.80 -24.72
N MET A 15 11.16 21.69 -23.99
CA MET A 15 10.83 21.72 -22.56
C MET A 15 12.00 22.42 -21.86
N THR A 16 11.83 23.67 -21.53
CA THR A 16 12.72 24.41 -20.65
C THR A 16 12.59 23.82 -19.26
N ALA A 17 13.71 23.33 -18.73
CA ALA A 17 13.80 22.92 -17.33
C ALA A 17 13.42 24.12 -16.46
N VAL A 18 12.36 23.96 -15.69
CA VAL A 18 11.97 24.94 -14.67
C VAL A 18 13.01 24.85 -13.57
N SER A 19 13.90 25.83 -13.48
CA SER A 19 14.73 26.04 -12.32
C SER A 19 13.83 26.30 -11.12
N LEU A 20 13.81 25.36 -10.19
CA LEU A 20 13.23 25.56 -8.86
C LEU A 20 14.12 26.54 -8.13
N GLU A 21 13.76 27.79 -8.15
CA GLU A 21 14.30 28.76 -7.21
C GLU A 21 13.84 28.36 -5.82
N LEU A 22 14.80 27.91 -5.00
CA LEU A 22 14.64 27.69 -3.57
C LEU A 22 14.46 29.05 -2.90
N GLY A 23 13.25 29.56 -2.89
CA GLY A 23 12.84 30.63 -2.01
C GLY A 23 12.91 30.13 -0.56
N HIS A 24 13.90 30.61 0.18
CA HIS A 24 13.93 30.47 1.63
C HIS A 24 12.83 31.36 2.22
N ASP A 25 11.71 30.75 2.53
CA ASP A 25 10.84 31.18 3.63
C ASP A 25 9.86 30.04 3.88
N GLU A 26 9.96 29.37 5.03
CA GLU A 26 8.89 28.57 5.56
C GLU A 26 9.20 28.08 6.99
N SER A 27 8.93 28.92 7.95
CA SER A 27 8.64 28.53 9.32
C SER A 27 7.14 28.23 9.49
N GLY A 28 6.64 27.22 8.77
CA GLY A 28 5.35 26.59 9.04
C GLY A 28 5.56 25.10 9.34
N PRO A 29 4.74 24.47 10.20
CA PRO A 29 4.86 23.04 10.42
C PRO A 29 4.64 22.33 9.08
N ARG A 30 5.70 21.75 8.53
CA ARG A 30 5.61 20.89 7.36
C ARG A 30 4.66 19.76 7.75
N ALA A 31 3.45 19.79 7.19
CA ALA A 31 2.53 18.68 7.35
C ALA A 31 3.24 17.42 6.86
N GLU A 32 3.55 16.52 7.79
CA GLU A 32 4.29 15.29 7.52
C GLU A 32 3.46 14.42 6.58
N LEU A 33 3.92 14.30 5.33
CA LEU A 33 3.22 13.54 4.30
C LEU A 33 3.22 12.06 4.68
N VAL A 34 2.08 11.41 4.50
CA VAL A 34 1.92 9.98 4.78
C VAL A 34 2.14 9.18 3.49
N SER A 35 3.19 8.37 3.47
CA SER A 35 3.48 7.47 2.34
C SER A 35 2.92 6.08 2.61
N VAL A 36 2.07 5.58 1.72
CA VAL A 36 1.44 4.27 1.84
C VAL A 36 1.67 3.42 0.60
N LEU A 37 1.92 2.13 0.79
CA LEU A 37 1.91 1.13 -0.26
C LEU A 37 0.49 0.58 -0.40
N ILE A 38 -0.09 0.67 -1.59
CA ILE A 38 -1.43 0.16 -1.90
C ILE A 38 -1.32 -1.20 -2.54
N PHE A 39 -2.17 -2.12 -2.12
CA PHE A 39 -2.23 -3.48 -2.65
C PHE A 39 -3.66 -4.03 -2.60
N GLU A 40 -3.91 -5.04 -3.41
CA GLU A 40 -5.21 -5.71 -3.52
C GLU A 40 -5.15 -7.14 -2.98
N VAL A 41 -6.21 -7.53 -2.29
CA VAL A 41 -6.49 -8.91 -1.88
C VAL A 41 -7.94 -9.23 -2.22
N GLY A 42 -8.16 -10.16 -3.13
CA GLY A 42 -9.49 -10.40 -3.72
C GLY A 42 -9.97 -9.17 -4.49
N HIS A 43 -11.06 -8.58 -4.04
CA HIS A 43 -11.63 -7.37 -4.64
C HIS A 43 -11.50 -6.14 -3.71
N ALA A 44 -10.72 -6.26 -2.66
CA ALA A 44 -10.53 -5.20 -1.68
C ALA A 44 -9.13 -4.60 -1.78
N SER A 45 -9.07 -3.27 -1.74
CA SER A 45 -7.81 -2.54 -1.67
C SER A 45 -7.48 -2.24 -0.22
N TYR A 46 -6.21 -2.43 0.12
CA TYR A 46 -5.61 -2.16 1.42
C TYR A 46 -4.38 -1.29 1.25
N ALA A 47 -3.96 -0.69 2.33
CA ALA A 47 -2.71 0.06 2.37
C ALA A 47 -1.90 -0.26 3.63
N ILE A 48 -0.60 -0.08 3.53
CA ILE A 48 0.35 -0.19 4.64
C ILE A 48 1.30 1.00 4.58
N GLY A 49 1.66 1.56 5.73
CA GLY A 49 2.68 2.61 5.79
C GLY A 49 4.01 2.12 5.20
N VAL A 50 4.62 2.92 4.33
CA VAL A 50 5.89 2.55 3.68
C VAL A 50 6.99 2.35 4.72
N GLU A 51 6.95 3.10 5.82
CA GLU A 51 7.86 2.99 6.95
C GLU A 51 7.83 1.61 7.63
N HIS A 52 6.69 0.90 7.50
CA HIS A 52 6.49 -0.46 8.01
C HIS A 52 6.77 -1.55 6.97
N THR A 53 7.25 -1.19 5.79
CA THR A 53 7.50 -2.11 4.70
C THR A 53 8.99 -2.31 4.48
N GLU A 54 9.44 -3.56 4.43
CA GLU A 54 10.83 -3.92 4.12
C GLU A 54 11.05 -4.12 2.61
N GLY A 55 9.97 -4.49 1.91
CA GLY A 55 9.98 -4.68 0.46
C GLY A 55 8.84 -5.55 -0.05
N VAL A 56 8.80 -5.73 -1.36
CA VAL A 56 7.84 -6.59 -2.04
C VAL A 56 8.64 -7.60 -2.87
N VAL A 57 8.28 -8.87 -2.75
CA VAL A 57 8.90 -9.96 -3.50
C VAL A 57 7.84 -10.80 -4.22
N ASP A 58 8.24 -11.58 -5.20
CA ASP A 58 7.38 -12.63 -5.74
C ASP A 58 7.07 -13.63 -4.63
N CYS A 59 5.83 -14.12 -4.58
CA CYS A 59 5.44 -15.07 -3.56
C CYS A 59 6.26 -16.36 -3.67
N PRO A 60 7.05 -16.70 -2.65
CA PRO A 60 7.81 -17.94 -2.64
C PRO A 60 6.89 -19.13 -2.35
N ARG A 61 7.47 -20.33 -2.38
CA ARG A 61 6.75 -21.54 -1.94
C ARG A 61 6.43 -21.44 -0.47
N ILE A 62 5.15 -21.54 -0.14
CA ILE A 62 4.65 -21.51 1.24
C ILE A 62 4.53 -22.95 1.74
N THR A 63 5.08 -23.21 2.92
CA THR A 63 4.89 -24.46 3.66
C THR A 63 3.77 -24.25 4.66
N PRO A 64 2.63 -24.98 4.53
CA PRO A 64 1.52 -24.81 5.46
C PRO A 64 1.91 -25.21 6.88
N LEU A 65 1.33 -24.52 7.87
CA LEU A 65 1.47 -24.87 9.27
C LEU A 65 0.25 -25.72 9.72
N PRO A 66 0.43 -26.70 10.61
CA PRO A 66 -0.68 -27.38 11.25
C PRO A 66 -1.35 -26.42 12.25
N ASN A 67 -2.67 -26.29 12.18
CA ASN A 67 -3.49 -25.44 13.07
C ASN A 67 -2.94 -23.99 13.19
N PRO A 68 -2.80 -23.25 12.10
CA PRO A 68 -2.27 -21.91 12.15
C PRO A 68 -3.28 -20.96 12.85
N PRO A 69 -2.80 -19.85 13.44
CA PRO A 69 -3.66 -18.76 13.87
C PRO A 69 -4.46 -18.17 12.69
N ASP A 70 -5.53 -17.42 13.01
CA ASP A 70 -6.36 -16.76 12.01
C ASP A 70 -5.51 -15.88 11.07
N GLY A 71 -5.74 -16.06 9.77
CA GLY A 71 -5.02 -15.34 8.73
C GLY A 71 -3.64 -15.88 8.38
N VAL A 72 -3.02 -16.69 9.22
CA VAL A 72 -1.72 -17.33 8.91
C VAL A 72 -1.97 -18.55 8.03
N ILE A 73 -1.30 -18.60 6.88
CA ILE A 73 -1.40 -19.73 5.94
C ILE A 73 -0.16 -20.64 5.94
N GLY A 74 0.93 -20.19 6.51
CA GLY A 74 2.15 -20.98 6.55
C GLY A 74 3.40 -20.14 6.75
N ILE A 75 4.52 -20.75 6.42
CA ILE A 75 5.85 -20.15 6.44
C ILE A 75 6.53 -20.25 5.09
N ALA A 76 7.38 -19.29 4.78
CA ALA A 76 8.17 -19.28 3.57
C ALA A 76 9.60 -18.83 3.86
N SER A 77 10.56 -19.29 3.05
CA SER A 77 11.92 -18.78 3.09
C SER A 77 12.06 -17.60 2.14
N VAL A 78 12.36 -16.43 2.68
CA VAL A 78 12.59 -15.21 1.92
C VAL A 78 13.99 -14.70 2.21
N ARG A 79 14.84 -14.63 1.19
CA ARG A 79 16.24 -14.17 1.34
C ARG A 79 17.00 -14.89 2.46
N GLY A 80 16.74 -16.20 2.65
CA GLY A 80 17.36 -17.00 3.70
C GLY A 80 16.76 -16.84 5.11
N ARG A 81 15.68 -16.06 5.26
CA ARG A 81 14.96 -15.86 6.52
C ARG A 81 13.60 -16.54 6.48
N MET A 82 13.22 -17.17 7.58
CA MET A 82 11.87 -17.74 7.74
C MET A 82 10.87 -16.62 7.97
N THR A 83 9.86 -16.56 7.13
CA THR A 83 8.82 -15.52 7.15
C THR A 83 7.47 -16.17 7.36
N VAL A 84 6.72 -15.71 8.34
CA VAL A 84 5.31 -16.11 8.55
C VAL A 84 4.48 -15.42 7.48
N VAL A 85 3.66 -16.19 6.78
CA VAL A 85 2.83 -15.67 5.67
C VAL A 85 1.39 -15.58 6.11
N MET A 86 0.84 -14.38 6.05
CA MET A 86 -0.58 -14.09 6.29
C MET A 86 -1.31 -13.83 4.97
N ASP A 87 -2.49 -14.39 4.86
CA ASP A 87 -3.45 -14.10 3.79
C ASP A 87 -4.64 -13.33 4.38
N LEU A 88 -4.80 -12.10 3.94
CA LEU A 88 -5.91 -11.25 4.36
C LEU A 88 -7.22 -11.58 3.62
N GLY A 89 -7.15 -12.40 2.58
CA GLY A 89 -8.30 -12.85 1.81
C GLY A 89 -8.84 -14.18 2.33
N LEU A 90 -10.13 -14.24 2.61
CA LEU A 90 -10.80 -15.44 3.08
C LEU A 90 -10.95 -16.54 2.02
N LYS A 91 -10.60 -16.27 0.77
CA LYS A 91 -10.60 -17.24 -0.34
C LYS A 91 -9.46 -16.88 -1.27
N ALA A 92 -8.54 -17.81 -1.41
CA ALA A 92 -7.46 -17.70 -2.38
C ALA A 92 -8.00 -17.26 -3.74
N SER A 93 -7.60 -16.07 -4.18
CA SER A 93 -7.75 -15.68 -5.56
C SER A 93 -6.95 -16.71 -6.39
N GLN A 94 -7.53 -17.22 -7.47
CA GLN A 94 -6.84 -18.17 -8.36
C GLN A 94 -5.84 -17.48 -9.29
N GLU A 95 -5.50 -16.23 -9.02
CA GLU A 95 -4.57 -15.46 -9.81
C GLU A 95 -3.14 -15.99 -9.63
N PRO A 96 -2.44 -16.34 -10.72
CA PRO A 96 -1.13 -17.03 -10.66
C PRO A 96 0.04 -16.14 -10.21
N ARG A 97 -0.19 -14.85 -10.01
CA ARG A 97 0.86 -13.88 -9.66
C ARG A 97 0.58 -13.21 -8.34
N ARG A 98 0.96 -13.88 -7.28
CA ARG A 98 0.87 -13.31 -5.94
C ARG A 98 2.17 -12.64 -5.53
N ARG A 99 2.05 -11.57 -4.78
CA ARG A 99 3.16 -10.82 -4.20
C ARG A 99 3.19 -11.04 -2.70
N LEU A 100 4.37 -11.04 -2.13
CA LEU A 100 4.56 -11.05 -0.69
C LEU A 100 5.14 -9.71 -0.27
N ILE A 101 4.39 -8.96 0.54
CA ILE A 101 4.81 -7.70 1.12
C ILE A 101 5.49 -8.02 2.45
N LEU A 102 6.78 -7.75 2.55
CA LEU A 102 7.56 -8.00 3.75
C LEU A 102 7.36 -6.84 4.73
N VAL A 103 6.88 -7.18 5.92
CA VAL A 103 6.65 -6.23 7.00
C VAL A 103 7.92 -6.06 7.80
N LYS A 104 8.26 -4.81 8.10
CA LYS A 104 9.42 -4.44 8.90
C LYS A 104 9.17 -4.78 10.37
N GLY A 105 10.15 -5.37 11.03
CA GLY A 105 10.07 -5.72 12.45
C GLY A 105 10.64 -7.09 12.75
N ASP A 106 10.63 -7.46 14.02
CA ASP A 106 11.23 -8.70 14.51
C ASP A 106 10.41 -9.95 14.14
N ALA A 107 9.13 -9.78 13.91
CA ALA A 107 8.18 -10.87 13.66
C ALA A 107 8.34 -11.56 12.30
N GLN A 108 9.17 -11.04 11.41
CA GLN A 108 9.36 -11.58 10.04
C GLN A 108 8.03 -11.97 9.38
N LEU A 109 7.14 -11.02 9.31
CA LEU A 109 5.80 -11.17 8.77
C LEU A 109 5.78 -10.82 7.27
N GLY A 110 5.06 -11.59 6.48
CA GLY A 110 4.77 -11.30 5.08
C GLY A 110 3.27 -11.32 4.83
N LEU A 111 2.75 -10.27 4.20
CA LEU A 111 1.35 -10.18 3.80
C LEU A 111 1.23 -10.61 2.34
N LEU A 112 0.36 -11.58 2.09
CA LEU A 112 0.09 -12.04 0.74
C LEU A 112 -0.87 -11.10 0.03
N ALA A 113 -0.48 -10.64 -1.15
CA ALA A 113 -1.27 -9.75 -1.99
C ALA A 113 -1.45 -10.36 -3.39
N ASP A 114 -2.60 -10.17 -3.98
CA ASP A 114 -2.83 -10.58 -5.37
C ASP A 114 -2.12 -9.63 -6.32
N ARG A 115 -2.15 -8.33 -6.00
CA ARG A 115 -1.47 -7.28 -6.76
C ARG A 115 -0.97 -6.17 -5.84
N VAL A 116 0.16 -5.57 -6.18
CA VAL A 116 0.65 -4.35 -5.56
C VAL A 116 0.55 -3.22 -6.58
N GLU A 117 -0.17 -2.17 -6.24
CA GLU A 117 -0.41 -1.04 -7.14
C GLU A 117 0.74 -0.04 -7.13
N GLY A 118 1.32 0.20 -5.95
CA GLY A 118 2.44 1.12 -5.78
C GLY A 118 2.33 1.98 -4.53
N VAL A 119 3.21 2.98 -4.47
CA VAL A 119 3.28 3.92 -3.35
C VAL A 119 2.54 5.21 -3.68
N VAL A 120 1.69 5.66 -2.77
CA VAL A 120 0.98 6.93 -2.85
C VAL A 120 1.36 7.80 -1.65
N VAL A 121 1.59 9.07 -1.92
CA VAL A 121 1.87 10.08 -0.90
C VAL A 121 0.59 10.87 -0.62
N LEU A 122 0.16 10.87 0.62
CA LEU A 122 -1.09 11.48 1.07
C LEU A 122 -0.81 12.70 1.94
N GLU A 123 -1.61 13.73 1.76
CA GLU A 123 -1.68 14.82 2.73
C GLU A 123 -2.38 14.33 4.01
N PRO A 124 -1.90 14.67 5.22
CA PRO A 124 -2.48 14.18 6.47
C PRO A 124 -3.99 14.43 6.59
N LYS A 125 -4.49 15.53 6.03
CA LYS A 125 -5.92 15.87 6.01
C LYS A 125 -6.79 14.87 5.23
N LYS A 126 -6.20 14.08 4.34
CA LYS A 126 -6.90 13.04 3.57
C LYS A 126 -6.98 11.71 4.32
N VAL A 127 -6.13 11.52 5.33
CA VAL A 127 -6.11 10.33 6.17
C VAL A 127 -7.04 10.55 7.36
N ARG A 128 -7.97 9.64 7.56
CA ARG A 128 -8.96 9.72 8.63
C ARG A 128 -8.75 8.58 9.62
N PRO A 129 -8.61 8.87 10.92
CA PRO A 129 -8.46 7.82 11.91
C PRO A 129 -9.72 6.96 11.99
N VAL A 130 -9.54 5.69 12.28
CA VAL A 130 -10.63 4.77 12.61
C VAL A 130 -10.88 4.88 14.11
N ALA A 131 -12.16 5.04 14.51
CA ALA A 131 -12.51 5.16 15.91
C ALA A 131 -12.11 3.91 16.71
N HIS A 132 -11.41 4.12 17.81
CA HIS A 132 -10.99 3.08 18.74
C HIS A 132 -12.00 2.99 19.91
N GLY A 133 -12.90 2.00 19.87
CA GLY A 133 -13.77 1.66 21.02
C GLY A 133 -13.60 0.18 21.37
N LYS A 134 -14.11 -0.24 22.54
CA LYS A 134 -14.03 -1.65 22.98
C LYS A 134 -14.69 -2.64 21.98
N ASP A 135 -15.65 -2.15 21.19
CA ASP A 135 -16.33 -2.92 20.14
C ASP A 135 -15.71 -2.68 18.74
N SER A 136 -14.64 -1.89 18.66
CA SER A 136 -14.10 -1.41 17.39
C SER A 136 -13.46 -2.49 16.54
N LEU A 137 -12.84 -3.51 17.14
CA LEU A 137 -12.21 -4.58 16.38
C LEU A 137 -13.23 -5.39 15.58
N THR A 138 -14.37 -5.73 16.18
CA THR A 138 -15.46 -6.44 15.49
C THR A 138 -16.08 -5.57 14.41
N GLN A 139 -16.27 -4.27 14.69
CA GLN A 139 -16.78 -3.31 13.70
C GLN A 139 -15.78 -3.04 12.59
N GLN A 140 -14.48 -2.97 12.90
CA GLN A 140 -13.43 -2.80 11.90
C GLN A 140 -13.31 -4.02 11.00
N ARG A 141 -13.34 -5.24 11.58
CA ARG A 141 -13.36 -6.49 10.80
C ARG A 141 -14.62 -6.59 9.94
N ALA A 142 -15.77 -6.16 10.44
CA ALA A 142 -17.00 -6.13 9.65
C ALA A 142 -16.98 -5.10 8.51
N HIS A 143 -16.22 -4.01 8.67
CA HIS A 143 -16.19 -2.91 7.71
C HIS A 143 -15.01 -2.99 6.73
N PHE A 144 -13.85 -3.42 7.20
CA PHE A 144 -12.60 -3.47 6.44
C PHE A 144 -12.02 -4.89 6.29
N GLY A 145 -12.61 -5.88 6.94
CA GLY A 145 -12.10 -7.25 6.98
C GLY A 145 -10.96 -7.45 7.98
N TRP A 146 -10.09 -6.45 8.16
CA TRP A 146 -8.90 -6.52 9.01
C TRP A 146 -8.72 -5.26 9.85
N PRO A 147 -7.94 -5.32 10.96
CA PRO A 147 -7.68 -4.15 11.78
C PRO A 147 -7.01 -3.03 10.98
N ALA A 148 -7.55 -1.82 11.10
CA ALA A 148 -7.03 -0.63 10.44
C ALA A 148 -6.86 0.50 11.46
N SER A 149 -5.74 1.22 11.37
CA SER A 149 -5.48 2.41 12.18
C SER A 149 -6.21 3.64 11.64
N SER A 150 -6.31 3.71 10.33
CA SER A 150 -6.88 4.84 9.60
C SER A 150 -7.34 4.39 8.22
N TYR A 151 -7.97 5.29 7.47
CA TYR A 151 -8.34 5.08 6.08
C TYR A 151 -8.26 6.37 5.28
N PHE A 152 -8.20 6.25 3.97
CA PHE A 152 -8.35 7.34 3.01
C PHE A 152 -9.30 6.92 1.89
N LYS A 153 -9.60 7.81 0.96
CA LYS A 153 -10.51 7.52 -0.16
C LYS A 153 -9.79 7.65 -1.50
N ILE A 154 -10.01 6.67 -2.36
CA ILE A 154 -9.72 6.70 -3.79
C ILE A 154 -11.05 6.47 -4.52
N ASP A 155 -11.41 7.32 -5.45
CA ASP A 155 -12.62 7.18 -6.30
C ASP A 155 -13.90 6.79 -5.51
N ARG A 156 -14.10 7.44 -4.35
CA ARG A 156 -15.20 7.18 -3.39
C ARG A 156 -15.08 5.88 -2.58
N GLN A 157 -14.13 5.00 -2.89
CA GLN A 157 -13.86 3.79 -2.13
C GLN A 157 -12.98 4.10 -0.92
N ARG A 158 -13.27 3.50 0.23
CA ARG A 158 -12.43 3.60 1.42
C ARG A 158 -11.33 2.56 1.34
N VAL A 159 -10.09 3.00 1.44
CA VAL A 159 -8.91 2.14 1.51
C VAL A 159 -8.38 2.19 2.94
N PRO A 160 -8.48 1.10 3.71
CA PRO A 160 -7.95 1.05 5.06
C PRO A 160 -6.43 0.99 5.05
N ILE A 161 -5.80 1.70 5.99
CA ILE A 161 -4.39 1.55 6.32
C ILE A 161 -4.29 0.57 7.48
N LEU A 162 -3.68 -0.58 7.24
CA LEU A 162 -3.63 -1.67 8.20
C LEU A 162 -2.85 -1.29 9.47
N ASP A 163 -3.38 -1.76 10.60
CA ASP A 163 -2.73 -1.68 11.90
C ASP A 163 -1.95 -2.98 12.12
N LEU A 164 -0.64 -2.94 11.89
CA LEU A 164 0.21 -4.12 11.92
C LEU A 164 0.42 -4.67 13.33
N GLU A 165 0.40 -3.82 14.35
CA GLU A 165 0.54 -4.25 15.73
C GLU A 165 -0.65 -5.14 16.13
N ARG A 166 -1.85 -4.69 15.82
CA ARG A 166 -3.08 -5.45 16.06
C ARG A 166 -3.25 -6.64 15.14
N LEU A 167 -2.65 -6.59 13.97
CA LEU A 167 -2.66 -7.72 13.04
C LEU A 167 -1.78 -8.87 13.57
N ALA A 168 -0.68 -8.55 14.25
CA ALA A 168 0.22 -9.52 14.84
C ALA A 168 -0.27 -10.10 16.19
N GLU A 169 -1.20 -9.41 16.87
CA GLU A 169 -1.79 -9.85 18.14
C GLU A 169 -2.97 -10.82 17.96
N GLY A 170 -3.50 -10.93 16.73
CA GLY A 170 -4.74 -11.62 16.36
C GLY A 170 -4.83 -13.02 16.26
#